data_d077d535ec990ded7c5ef6b13043ea63
#
_entry.id   d077d535ec990ded7c5ef6b13043ea63
#
_cell.length_a   1.000
_cell.length_b   1.000
_cell.length_c   1.000
_cell.angle_alpha   90.00
_cell.angle_beta   90.00
_cell.angle_gamma   90.00
#
_symmetry.space_group_name_H-M   'P 1'
#
loop_
_entity.id
_entity.type
_entity.pdbx_description
1 polymer ?
#
loop_
_entity_poly.entity_id
_entity_poly.type
_entity_poly.pdbx_seq_one_letter_code
_entity_poly.pdbx_strand_id
1 'polypeptide(L)'
;MSQSKLHPEYLRQKALQDAYLARKNKKTDFYNGIYDRWENPVLTRESIPLSWRFDLNPETNPHFMERLGVNAVFNSGAIKLNGKYYLVARIEGNDRKSFFGVAESDSPVEGFHFWEKPILLPDTCPEETNVYDMRLTQHEDGWIYGVFCSESKDTSVNDLSAAVAAAGIVRTKDLKTWERLPNLVTKRSPQQRNVDLLPEFVNGKYAFYTRPMDDFIDTGSGGGVGFGLCEDITHAVIDEEIITSPRRYHTITEAKNGEGATPIKTEKGWLHIAHGVRNTAAGLRYVIYVFVTALDDPSKVIAEPSGFLIAPRDWERVGDVSNVVFTNGAIADDDGSVYIYYAASDTRLHVTSTTIDKLLDFAFNTPADPLRSVDCVKQRCDLIDKNLEYLRSIGE
;
A
#
# COMPACT_ATOMS: atom_id res chain seq x y z
N MET A 1 -22.96 33.74 -21.40
CA MET A 1 -23.34 33.33 -20.05
C MET A 1 -22.33 33.91 -19.03
N SER A 2 -22.84 34.61 -18.08
CA SER A 2 -22.12 35.52 -17.19
C SER A 2 -21.06 34.78 -16.37
N GLN A 3 -19.75 35.10 -16.56
CA GLN A 3 -18.64 34.74 -15.67
C GLN A 3 -18.80 35.27 -14.25
N SER A 4 -19.89 36.01 -13.97
CA SER A 4 -20.09 36.77 -12.72
C SER A 4 -20.60 35.95 -11.51
N LYS A 5 -20.79 34.63 -11.64
CA LYS A 5 -21.31 33.78 -10.56
C LYS A 5 -20.26 32.95 -9.81
N LEU A 6 -19.02 32.90 -10.29
CA LEU A 6 -17.94 32.14 -9.64
C LEU A 6 -17.03 33.09 -8.87
N HIS A 7 -16.60 32.64 -7.69
CA HIS A 7 -15.64 33.40 -6.90
C HIS A 7 -14.30 33.55 -7.65
N PRO A 8 -13.66 34.74 -7.69
CA PRO A 8 -12.37 34.92 -8.40
C PRO A 8 -11.27 33.96 -7.90
N GLU A 9 -11.25 33.68 -6.61
CA GLU A 9 -10.28 32.75 -6.01
C GLU A 9 -10.52 31.31 -6.49
N TYR A 10 -11.77 30.88 -6.71
CA TYR A 10 -12.04 29.57 -7.32
C TYR A 10 -11.38 29.44 -8.69
N LEU A 11 -11.51 30.46 -9.54
CA LEU A 11 -10.89 30.43 -10.87
C LEU A 11 -9.36 30.33 -10.79
N ARG A 12 -8.77 31.04 -9.85
CA ARG A 12 -7.32 30.97 -9.59
C ARG A 12 -6.90 29.59 -9.12
N GLN A 13 -7.57 29.02 -8.12
CA GLN A 13 -7.26 27.72 -7.56
C GLN A 13 -7.48 26.59 -8.61
N LYS A 14 -8.55 26.72 -9.40
CA LYS A 14 -8.79 25.77 -10.48
C LYS A 14 -7.68 25.77 -11.53
N ALA A 15 -7.22 26.93 -11.96
CA ALA A 15 -6.11 27.04 -12.89
C ALA A 15 -4.81 26.40 -12.36
N LEU A 16 -4.52 26.58 -11.05
CA LEU A 16 -3.38 25.92 -10.38
C LEU A 16 -3.54 24.41 -10.34
N GLN A 17 -4.73 23.93 -10.00
CA GLN A 17 -5.03 22.50 -9.97
C GLN A 17 -4.94 21.86 -11.37
N ASP A 18 -5.52 22.52 -12.40
CA ASP A 18 -5.44 22.03 -13.77
C ASP A 18 -3.98 21.93 -14.25
N ALA A 19 -3.14 22.92 -13.95
CA ALA A 19 -1.71 22.88 -14.25
C ALA A 19 -0.98 21.77 -13.49
N TYR A 20 -1.35 21.56 -12.22
CA TYR A 20 -0.80 20.48 -11.41
C TYR A 20 -1.16 19.09 -11.97
N LEU A 21 -2.41 18.87 -12.36
CA LEU A 21 -2.88 17.59 -12.90
C LEU A 21 -2.31 17.30 -14.31
N ALA A 22 -2.04 18.34 -15.10
CA ALA A 22 -1.50 18.23 -16.45
C ALA A 22 0.04 18.04 -16.48
N ARG A 23 0.73 18.11 -15.33
CA ARG A 23 2.18 17.99 -15.28
C ARG A 23 2.62 16.61 -15.75
N LYS A 24 3.72 16.57 -16.51
CA LYS A 24 4.34 15.33 -16.95
C LYS A 24 5.29 14.81 -15.88
N ASN A 25 5.35 13.50 -15.72
CA ASN A 25 6.30 12.87 -14.83
C ASN A 25 7.54 12.39 -15.59
N LYS A 26 8.69 12.42 -14.95
CA LYS A 26 9.97 12.01 -15.53
C LYS A 26 10.70 11.08 -14.58
N LYS A 27 11.46 10.15 -15.13
CA LYS A 27 12.40 9.35 -14.33
C LYS A 27 13.48 10.24 -13.76
N THR A 28 13.86 9.98 -12.52
CA THR A 28 15.01 10.63 -11.87
C THR A 28 16.31 9.95 -12.29
N ASP A 29 17.45 10.54 -11.93
CA ASP A 29 18.79 9.94 -12.14
C ASP A 29 19.11 8.80 -11.14
N PHE A 30 18.14 8.41 -10.29
CA PHE A 30 18.31 7.31 -9.37
C PHE A 30 18.49 5.99 -10.11
N TYR A 31 19.55 5.27 -9.78
CA TYR A 31 19.84 3.97 -10.36
C TYR A 31 20.29 2.96 -9.30
N ASN A 32 19.69 1.79 -9.28
CA ASN A 32 20.13 0.62 -8.51
C ASN A 32 20.03 -0.70 -9.29
N GLY A 33 19.70 -0.63 -10.58
CA GLY A 33 19.49 -1.80 -11.44
C GLY A 33 18.13 -2.48 -11.30
N ILE A 34 17.38 -2.21 -10.22
CA ILE A 34 16.16 -2.94 -9.88
C ILE A 34 14.91 -2.16 -10.32
N TYR A 35 14.81 -0.87 -9.97
CA TYR A 35 13.65 -0.04 -10.27
C TYR A 35 14.02 1.40 -10.57
N ASP A 36 13.16 2.08 -11.33
CA ASP A 36 13.25 3.51 -11.60
C ASP A 36 12.37 4.30 -10.63
N ARG A 37 12.82 5.48 -10.22
CA ARG A 37 12.02 6.47 -9.48
C ARG A 37 11.52 7.56 -10.41
N TRP A 38 10.38 8.13 -10.06
CA TRP A 38 9.76 9.23 -10.78
C TRP A 38 9.82 10.51 -9.95
N GLU A 39 9.96 11.64 -10.62
CA GLU A 39 10.21 12.94 -10.00
C GLU A 39 9.02 13.43 -9.15
N ASN A 40 7.82 13.26 -9.68
CA ASN A 40 6.60 13.78 -9.07
C ASN A 40 5.77 12.69 -8.42
N PRO A 41 5.12 12.95 -7.25
CA PRO A 41 4.08 12.07 -6.75
C PRO A 41 2.90 12.03 -7.74
N VAL A 42 2.22 10.88 -7.82
CA VAL A 42 1.06 10.69 -8.69
C VAL A 42 -0.21 11.28 -8.10
N LEU A 43 -0.34 11.26 -6.77
CA LEU A 43 -1.44 11.88 -6.03
C LEU A 43 -0.91 12.61 -4.80
N THR A 44 -1.49 13.77 -4.54
CA THR A 44 -1.29 14.55 -3.32
C THR A 44 -2.62 15.23 -2.94
N ARG A 45 -2.62 15.99 -1.85
CA ARG A 45 -3.74 16.85 -1.45
C ARG A 45 -4.21 17.77 -2.60
N GLU A 46 -3.30 18.27 -3.43
CA GLU A 46 -3.60 19.14 -4.57
C GLU A 46 -4.35 18.42 -5.69
N SER A 47 -4.35 17.08 -5.72
CA SER A 47 -5.13 16.29 -6.68
C SER A 47 -6.62 16.26 -6.35
N ILE A 48 -7.02 16.57 -5.11
CA ILE A 48 -8.41 16.47 -4.66
C ILE A 48 -9.27 17.56 -5.31
N PRO A 49 -10.41 17.22 -5.94
CA PRO A 49 -11.29 18.20 -6.55
C PRO A 49 -11.68 19.34 -5.59
N LEU A 50 -11.65 20.56 -6.07
CA LEU A 50 -12.01 21.73 -5.25
C LEU A 50 -13.42 21.62 -4.67
N SER A 51 -14.35 21.00 -5.43
CA SER A 51 -15.73 20.74 -5.00
C SER A 51 -15.87 19.80 -3.79
N TRP A 52 -14.82 19.06 -3.44
CA TRP A 52 -14.82 18.22 -2.23
C TRP A 52 -14.42 18.99 -0.98
N ARG A 53 -13.78 20.15 -1.14
CA ARG A 53 -13.13 20.92 -0.09
C ARG A 53 -13.80 22.27 0.16
N PHE A 54 -14.34 22.89 -0.91
CA PHE A 54 -14.90 24.23 -0.88
C PHE A 54 -16.38 24.22 -1.25
N ASP A 55 -17.17 25.00 -0.52
CA ASP A 55 -18.46 25.45 -1.03
C ASP A 55 -18.19 26.51 -2.09
N LEU A 56 -18.59 26.23 -3.33
CA LEU A 56 -18.30 27.05 -4.51
C LEU A 56 -19.28 28.21 -4.68
N ASN A 57 -20.35 28.26 -3.88
CA ASN A 57 -21.35 29.33 -3.96
C ASN A 57 -20.87 30.58 -3.18
N PRO A 58 -20.64 31.74 -3.83
CA PRO A 58 -20.16 32.94 -3.17
C PRO A 58 -21.17 33.54 -2.15
N GLU A 59 -22.44 33.18 -2.23
CA GLU A 59 -23.45 33.62 -1.27
C GLU A 59 -23.31 32.91 0.08
N THR A 60 -22.94 31.63 0.07
CA THR A 60 -22.74 30.81 1.26
C THR A 60 -21.27 30.73 1.72
N ASN A 61 -20.34 31.04 0.81
CA ASN A 61 -18.90 31.07 1.09
C ASN A 61 -18.21 32.32 0.50
N PRO A 62 -18.54 33.52 1.00
CA PRO A 62 -18.07 34.79 0.41
C PRO A 62 -16.55 35.00 0.51
N HIS A 63 -15.86 34.27 1.39
CA HIS A 63 -14.40 34.34 1.58
C HIS A 63 -13.68 33.15 0.91
N PHE A 64 -14.39 32.29 0.19
CA PHE A 64 -13.85 31.05 -0.40
C PHE A 64 -13.03 30.21 0.59
N MET A 65 -13.58 30.00 1.77
CA MET A 65 -12.94 29.19 2.81
C MET A 65 -13.02 27.70 2.49
N GLU A 66 -11.92 26.99 2.72
CA GLU A 66 -11.88 25.52 2.72
C GLU A 66 -12.51 25.01 4.03
N ARG A 67 -13.75 24.52 3.95
CA ARG A 67 -14.51 24.11 5.16
C ARG A 67 -14.40 22.62 5.45
N LEU A 68 -14.17 21.81 4.42
CA LEU A 68 -13.92 20.38 4.51
C LEU A 68 -12.49 20.10 4.05
N GLY A 69 -11.52 20.49 4.87
CA GLY A 69 -10.11 20.41 4.53
C GLY A 69 -9.62 18.97 4.37
N VAL A 70 -8.72 18.78 3.42
CA VAL A 70 -7.97 17.54 3.24
C VAL A 70 -6.55 17.73 3.69
N ASN A 71 -6.07 16.85 4.57
CA ASN A 71 -4.70 16.83 5.06
C ASN A 71 -3.77 16.15 4.07
N ALA A 72 -4.08 14.90 3.68
CA ALA A 72 -3.18 14.07 2.90
C ALA A 72 -3.93 13.11 1.96
N VAL A 73 -3.20 12.62 0.92
CA VAL A 73 -3.62 11.55 0.02
C VAL A 73 -2.49 10.55 -0.09
N PHE A 74 -2.72 9.31 0.32
CA PHE A 74 -1.68 8.29 0.42
C PHE A 74 -2.28 6.87 0.45
N ASN A 75 -1.46 5.84 0.60
CA ASN A 75 -1.85 4.44 0.78
C ASN A 75 -3.02 4.00 -0.13
N SER A 76 -2.69 3.68 -1.38
CA SER A 76 -3.69 3.39 -2.40
C SER A 76 -3.66 1.94 -2.85
N GLY A 77 -4.80 1.28 -2.87
CA GLY A 77 -5.00 0.10 -3.72
C GLY A 77 -4.92 0.48 -5.18
N ALA A 78 -4.44 -0.42 -6.03
CA ALA A 78 -4.23 -0.15 -7.45
C ALA A 78 -4.73 -1.32 -8.30
N ILE A 79 -5.34 -1.01 -9.45
CA ILE A 79 -5.84 -2.02 -10.38
C ILE A 79 -5.86 -1.46 -11.80
N LYS A 80 -5.65 -2.34 -12.80
CA LYS A 80 -5.81 -1.99 -14.21
C LYS A 80 -7.08 -2.64 -14.76
N LEU A 81 -7.98 -1.86 -15.31
CA LEU A 81 -9.23 -2.32 -15.90
C LEU A 81 -9.43 -1.67 -17.25
N ASN A 82 -9.75 -2.47 -18.27
CA ASN A 82 -10.06 -1.97 -19.63
C ASN A 82 -9.00 -1.01 -20.18
N GLY A 83 -7.72 -1.28 -19.91
CA GLY A 83 -6.59 -0.48 -20.40
C GLY A 83 -6.31 0.80 -19.61
N LYS A 84 -7.10 1.11 -18.56
CA LYS A 84 -6.88 2.25 -17.68
C LYS A 84 -6.35 1.82 -16.30
N TYR A 85 -5.63 2.72 -15.66
CA TYR A 85 -5.07 2.56 -14.32
C TYR A 85 -5.97 3.25 -13.30
N TYR A 86 -6.33 2.53 -12.23
CA TYR A 86 -7.19 3.02 -11.16
C TYR A 86 -6.47 2.91 -9.83
N LEU A 87 -6.60 3.96 -9.04
CA LEU A 87 -6.09 4.06 -7.68
C LEU A 87 -7.27 4.33 -6.75
N VAL A 88 -7.49 3.44 -5.77
CA VAL A 88 -8.42 3.69 -4.67
C VAL A 88 -7.60 4.20 -3.50
N ALA A 89 -7.46 5.52 -3.44
CA ALA A 89 -6.58 6.18 -2.51
C ALA A 89 -7.26 6.48 -1.17
N ARG A 90 -6.50 6.33 -0.08
CA ARG A 90 -6.86 6.89 1.22
C ARG A 90 -6.72 8.40 1.18
N ILE A 91 -7.76 9.07 1.58
CA ILE A 91 -7.81 10.52 1.74
C ILE A 91 -8.09 10.80 3.22
N GLU A 92 -7.23 11.55 3.86
CA GLU A 92 -7.41 11.94 5.25
C GLU A 92 -7.85 13.39 5.34
N GLY A 93 -8.96 13.63 6.03
CA GLY A 93 -9.45 14.96 6.34
C GLY A 93 -8.67 15.64 7.48
N ASN A 94 -8.82 16.95 7.59
CA ASN A 94 -8.26 17.71 8.73
C ASN A 94 -8.85 17.28 10.08
N ASP A 95 -9.96 16.54 10.08
CA ASP A 95 -10.65 15.95 11.23
C ASP A 95 -10.11 14.55 11.62
N ARG A 96 -9.04 14.07 10.98
CA ARG A 96 -8.45 12.72 11.13
C ARG A 96 -9.33 11.58 10.64
N LYS A 97 -10.45 11.84 9.99
CA LYS A 97 -11.23 10.78 9.35
C LYS A 97 -10.65 10.48 7.98
N SER A 98 -10.52 9.19 7.69
CA SER A 98 -10.12 8.72 6.36
C SER A 98 -11.33 8.22 5.59
N PHE A 99 -11.26 8.39 4.29
CA PHE A 99 -12.23 7.85 3.33
C PHE A 99 -11.51 7.50 2.03
N PHE A 100 -12.21 6.86 1.09
CA PHE A 100 -11.62 6.41 -0.16
C PHE A 100 -12.13 7.21 -1.35
N GLY A 101 -11.23 7.50 -2.28
CA GLY A 101 -11.56 8.10 -3.57
C GLY A 101 -10.94 7.29 -4.71
N VAL A 102 -11.68 7.16 -5.82
CA VAL A 102 -11.18 6.54 -7.04
C VAL A 102 -10.55 7.61 -7.91
N ALA A 103 -9.27 7.42 -8.26
CA ALA A 103 -8.59 8.20 -9.28
C ALA A 103 -8.26 7.32 -10.49
N GLU A 104 -8.40 7.84 -11.70
CA GLU A 104 -8.12 7.12 -12.94
C GLU A 104 -7.12 7.86 -13.81
N SER A 105 -6.36 7.11 -14.63
CA SER A 105 -5.46 7.63 -15.64
C SER A 105 -5.29 6.66 -16.81
N ASP A 106 -4.93 7.18 -17.98
CA ASP A 106 -4.46 6.37 -19.12
C ASP A 106 -2.97 6.02 -19.01
N SER A 107 -2.25 6.62 -18.04
CA SER A 107 -0.83 6.37 -17.76
C SER A 107 -0.62 5.85 -16.34
N PRO A 108 0.28 4.88 -16.13
CA PRO A 108 0.56 4.37 -14.78
C PRO A 108 1.36 5.35 -13.90
N VAL A 109 1.91 6.42 -14.45
CA VAL A 109 2.87 7.28 -13.74
C VAL A 109 2.49 8.75 -13.66
N GLU A 110 1.41 9.16 -14.35
CA GLU A 110 0.98 10.57 -14.41
C GLU A 110 -0.49 10.69 -14.78
N GLY A 111 -1.06 11.90 -14.67
CA GLY A 111 -2.39 12.22 -15.18
C GLY A 111 -3.56 11.62 -14.41
N PHE A 112 -3.35 11.16 -13.19
CA PHE A 112 -4.42 10.67 -12.33
C PHE A 112 -5.36 11.81 -11.93
N HIS A 113 -6.66 11.58 -12.09
CA HIS A 113 -7.70 12.50 -11.64
C HIS A 113 -8.80 11.75 -10.90
N PHE A 114 -9.28 12.32 -9.82
CA PHE A 114 -10.37 11.74 -9.02
C PHE A 114 -11.70 11.82 -9.76
N TRP A 115 -12.53 10.81 -9.53
CA TRP A 115 -13.94 10.84 -9.94
C TRP A 115 -14.70 11.95 -9.21
N GLU A 116 -15.97 12.17 -9.62
CA GLU A 116 -16.76 13.29 -9.10
C GLU A 116 -17.01 13.21 -7.59
N LYS A 117 -17.13 12.01 -7.03
CA LYS A 117 -17.45 11.77 -5.61
C LYS A 117 -16.53 10.72 -5.00
N PRO A 118 -16.24 10.81 -3.69
CA PRO A 118 -15.60 9.74 -2.97
C PRO A 118 -16.51 8.50 -2.85
N ILE A 119 -15.95 7.38 -2.46
CA ILE A 119 -16.68 6.15 -2.21
C ILE A 119 -17.46 6.32 -0.90
N LEU A 120 -18.78 6.20 -0.98
CA LEU A 120 -19.62 6.04 0.21
C LEU A 120 -19.75 4.55 0.52
N LEU A 121 -19.00 4.09 1.51
CA LEU A 121 -19.11 2.71 1.98
C LEU A 121 -20.44 2.52 2.72
N PRO A 122 -21.18 1.42 2.44
CA PRO A 122 -22.33 1.06 3.25
C PRO A 122 -21.95 0.85 4.71
N ASP A 123 -22.77 1.36 5.61
CA ASP A 123 -22.59 1.18 7.05
C ASP A 123 -23.02 -0.23 7.47
N THR A 124 -22.10 -0.99 8.00
CA THR A 124 -22.36 -2.35 8.56
C THR A 124 -21.84 -2.50 9.98
N CYS A 125 -21.16 -1.48 10.51
CA CYS A 125 -20.58 -1.49 11.84
C CYS A 125 -20.72 -0.09 12.44
N PRO A 126 -21.77 0.17 13.26
CA PRO A 126 -22.03 1.50 13.83
C PRO A 126 -20.89 2.03 14.71
N GLU A 127 -20.05 1.16 15.25
CA GLU A 127 -18.89 1.51 16.06
C GLU A 127 -17.66 1.89 15.22
N GLU A 128 -17.69 1.70 13.89
CA GLU A 128 -16.59 2.02 12.99
C GLU A 128 -16.32 3.53 12.97
N THR A 129 -15.17 3.91 13.46
CA THR A 129 -14.78 5.33 13.58
C THR A 129 -13.88 5.77 12.46
N ASN A 130 -13.16 4.87 11.79
CA ASN A 130 -12.26 5.17 10.71
C ASN A 130 -12.04 3.97 9.78
N VAL A 131 -11.80 4.24 8.49
CA VAL A 131 -11.46 3.23 7.47
C VAL A 131 -10.27 3.68 6.67
N TYR A 132 -9.30 2.79 6.40
CA TYR A 132 -8.08 3.16 5.69
C TYR A 132 -7.34 1.98 5.07
N ASP A 133 -6.42 2.30 4.16
CA ASP A 133 -5.42 1.39 3.59
C ASP A 133 -6.04 0.22 2.80
N MET A 134 -6.95 0.53 1.86
CA MET A 134 -7.57 -0.47 1.00
C MET A 134 -6.58 -1.08 0.00
N ARG A 135 -6.60 -2.39 -0.11
CA ARG A 135 -5.97 -3.18 -1.18
C ARG A 135 -7.03 -3.67 -2.14
N LEU A 136 -6.70 -3.77 -3.41
CA LEU A 136 -7.63 -4.21 -4.44
C LEU A 136 -7.16 -5.52 -5.05
N THR A 137 -8.01 -6.54 -5.02
CA THR A 137 -7.76 -7.85 -5.62
C THR A 137 -8.82 -8.16 -6.66
N GLN A 138 -8.41 -8.32 -7.91
CA GLN A 138 -9.26 -8.94 -8.92
C GLN A 138 -9.17 -10.45 -8.75
N HIS A 139 -10.23 -11.04 -8.20
CA HIS A 139 -10.26 -12.45 -7.87
C HIS A 139 -10.84 -13.29 -9.02
N GLU A 140 -10.43 -14.55 -9.13
CA GLU A 140 -10.85 -15.46 -10.19
C GLU A 140 -12.35 -15.79 -10.20
N ASP A 141 -13.08 -15.55 -9.10
CA ASP A 141 -14.55 -15.62 -9.04
C ASP A 141 -15.24 -14.47 -9.80
N GLY A 142 -14.45 -13.56 -10.36
CA GLY A 142 -14.86 -12.44 -11.17
C GLY A 142 -15.33 -11.22 -10.37
N TRP A 143 -15.10 -11.15 -9.05
CA TRP A 143 -15.26 -9.94 -8.26
C TRP A 143 -13.93 -9.20 -8.09
N ILE A 144 -14.02 -7.90 -7.87
CA ILE A 144 -12.94 -7.08 -7.37
C ILE A 144 -13.23 -6.87 -5.89
N TYR A 145 -12.34 -7.35 -5.04
CA TYR A 145 -12.43 -7.16 -3.59
C TYR A 145 -11.55 -6.01 -3.14
N GLY A 146 -12.07 -5.22 -2.20
CA GLY A 146 -11.29 -4.26 -1.43
C GLY A 146 -11.16 -4.76 0.00
N VAL A 147 -9.95 -4.96 0.48
CA VAL A 147 -9.67 -5.31 1.88
C VAL A 147 -8.97 -4.14 2.55
N PHE A 148 -9.47 -3.67 3.69
CA PHE A 148 -9.00 -2.45 4.32
C PHE A 148 -9.04 -2.55 5.85
N CYS A 149 -8.40 -1.62 6.55
CA CYS A 149 -8.49 -1.52 7.99
C CYS A 149 -9.78 -0.80 8.39
N SER A 150 -10.60 -1.47 9.19
CA SER A 150 -11.76 -0.95 9.91
C SER A 150 -11.35 -0.73 11.36
N GLU A 151 -11.44 0.52 11.84
CA GLU A 151 -11.04 0.91 13.18
C GLU A 151 -12.24 1.30 14.01
N SER A 152 -12.34 0.75 15.20
CA SER A 152 -13.35 1.08 16.19
C SER A 152 -12.71 1.49 17.52
N LYS A 153 -13.45 2.23 18.34
CA LYS A 153 -13.02 2.55 19.71
C LYS A 153 -13.03 1.28 20.57
N ASP A 154 -11.91 1.02 21.24
CA ASP A 154 -11.89 0.00 22.30
C ASP A 154 -12.61 0.55 23.54
N THR A 155 -13.81 0.01 23.79
CA THR A 155 -14.64 0.39 24.95
C THR A 155 -14.34 -0.45 26.19
N SER A 156 -13.48 -1.46 26.10
CA SER A 156 -13.11 -2.32 27.22
C SER A 156 -12.13 -1.65 28.19
N VAL A 157 -11.43 -0.61 27.71
CA VAL A 157 -10.44 0.13 28.49
C VAL A 157 -10.76 1.63 28.55
N ASN A 158 -10.43 2.24 29.68
CA ASN A 158 -10.64 3.67 29.91
C ASN A 158 -9.44 4.50 29.39
N ASP A 159 -9.15 4.37 28.10
CA ASP A 159 -8.13 5.14 27.39
C ASP A 159 -8.72 5.67 26.08
N LEU A 160 -8.77 7.00 25.90
CA LEU A 160 -9.36 7.63 24.71
C LEU A 160 -8.60 7.28 23.41
N SER A 161 -7.34 6.89 23.50
CA SER A 161 -6.53 6.49 22.34
C SER A 161 -6.65 5.02 21.98
N ALA A 162 -7.22 4.20 22.85
CA ALA A 162 -7.35 2.75 22.60
C ALA A 162 -8.37 2.46 21.50
N ALA A 163 -7.98 1.63 20.57
CA ALA A 163 -8.76 1.24 19.40
C ALA A 163 -8.65 -0.26 19.12
N VAL A 164 -9.60 -0.78 18.36
CA VAL A 164 -9.61 -2.13 17.82
C VAL A 164 -9.56 -2.05 16.30
N ALA A 165 -8.68 -2.84 15.69
CA ALA A 165 -8.57 -2.95 14.25
C ALA A 165 -9.11 -4.30 13.75
N ALA A 166 -9.93 -4.25 12.71
CA ALA A 166 -10.43 -5.41 11.98
C ALA A 166 -10.15 -5.27 10.49
N ALA A 167 -10.17 -6.37 9.75
CA ALA A 167 -10.08 -6.31 8.30
C ALA A 167 -11.50 -6.18 7.71
N GLY A 168 -11.81 -5.01 7.19
CA GLY A 168 -13.04 -4.73 6.45
C GLY A 168 -12.97 -5.27 5.04
N ILE A 169 -14.08 -5.79 4.51
CA ILE A 169 -14.16 -6.34 3.16
C ILE A 169 -15.29 -5.65 2.39
N VAL A 170 -14.98 -5.23 1.18
CA VAL A 170 -15.97 -4.78 0.18
C VAL A 170 -15.75 -5.52 -1.13
N ARG A 171 -16.78 -5.57 -1.98
CA ARG A 171 -16.63 -6.05 -3.35
C ARG A 171 -17.34 -5.16 -4.35
N THR A 172 -16.87 -5.20 -5.59
CA THR A 172 -17.38 -4.41 -6.69
C THR A 172 -17.14 -5.12 -8.03
N LYS A 173 -17.84 -4.66 -9.08
CA LYS A 173 -17.57 -5.08 -10.47
C LYS A 173 -17.05 -3.92 -11.33
N ASP A 174 -17.18 -2.68 -10.86
CA ASP A 174 -17.02 -1.48 -11.67
C ASP A 174 -16.32 -0.31 -10.94
N LEU A 175 -15.88 -0.52 -9.69
CA LEU A 175 -15.35 0.49 -8.77
C LEU A 175 -16.32 1.62 -8.43
N LYS A 176 -17.59 1.55 -8.89
CA LYS A 176 -18.62 2.57 -8.63
C LYS A 176 -19.64 2.11 -7.60
N THR A 177 -20.07 0.87 -7.74
CA THR A 177 -21.04 0.25 -6.84
C THR A 177 -20.31 -0.70 -5.91
N TRP A 178 -20.39 -0.43 -4.62
CA TRP A 178 -19.66 -1.18 -3.61
C TRP A 178 -20.66 -1.90 -2.68
N GLU A 179 -20.43 -3.17 -2.47
CA GLU A 179 -21.11 -3.97 -1.47
C GLU A 179 -20.17 -4.21 -0.30
N ARG A 180 -20.60 -3.81 0.90
CA ARG A 180 -19.88 -4.08 2.15
C ARG A 180 -20.23 -5.47 2.65
N LEU A 181 -19.21 -6.28 2.90
CA LEU A 181 -19.33 -7.58 3.56
C LEU A 181 -18.97 -7.44 5.05
N PRO A 182 -19.37 -8.42 5.90
CA PRO A 182 -18.89 -8.48 7.27
C PRO A 182 -17.37 -8.47 7.35
N ASN A 183 -16.82 -7.88 8.40
CA ASN A 183 -15.37 -7.89 8.64
C ASN A 183 -14.86 -9.33 8.79
N LEU A 184 -13.64 -9.58 8.33
CA LEU A 184 -12.95 -10.86 8.52
C LEU A 184 -12.80 -11.15 10.02
N VAL A 185 -13.15 -12.37 10.40
CA VAL A 185 -12.93 -12.91 11.75
C VAL A 185 -11.78 -13.91 11.73
N THR A 186 -10.82 -13.73 12.62
CA THR A 186 -9.73 -14.67 12.85
C THR A 186 -9.82 -15.23 14.26
N LYS A 187 -9.83 -16.57 14.43
CA LYS A 187 -10.07 -17.19 15.75
C LYS A 187 -8.90 -17.04 16.70
N ARG A 188 -7.67 -16.89 16.17
CA ARG A 188 -6.45 -16.84 16.98
C ARG A 188 -5.97 -15.43 17.32
N SER A 189 -6.31 -14.45 16.49
CA SER A 189 -5.80 -13.09 16.60
C SER A 189 -6.96 -12.12 16.86
N PRO A 190 -6.95 -11.37 17.95
CA PRO A 190 -8.03 -10.46 18.30
C PRO A 190 -8.14 -9.27 17.35
N GLN A 191 -7.02 -8.90 16.72
CA GLN A 191 -6.96 -7.77 15.80
C GLN A 191 -6.18 -8.12 14.52
N GLN A 192 -6.57 -7.48 13.42
CA GLN A 192 -5.97 -7.66 12.10
C GLN A 192 -5.76 -6.32 11.41
N ARG A 193 -4.58 -6.17 10.80
CA ARG A 193 -4.26 -5.06 9.88
C ARG A 193 -3.53 -5.59 8.65
N ASN A 194 -3.50 -4.80 7.57
CA ASN A 194 -2.75 -5.14 6.36
C ASN A 194 -3.06 -6.56 5.85
N VAL A 195 -4.33 -6.92 5.94
CA VAL A 195 -4.84 -8.16 5.35
C VAL A 195 -4.95 -7.99 3.84
N ASP A 196 -4.58 -9.00 3.11
CA ASP A 196 -4.70 -9.04 1.65
C ASP A 196 -5.30 -10.35 1.18
N LEU A 197 -6.08 -10.30 0.12
CA LEU A 197 -6.71 -11.46 -0.50
C LEU A 197 -5.88 -11.92 -1.70
N LEU A 198 -5.52 -13.20 -1.74
CA LEU A 198 -4.87 -13.78 -2.91
C LEU A 198 -5.86 -13.80 -4.10
N PRO A 199 -5.42 -13.54 -5.33
CA PRO A 199 -6.29 -13.47 -6.50
C PRO A 199 -6.97 -14.79 -6.90
N GLU A 200 -6.49 -15.92 -6.41
CA GLU A 200 -6.95 -17.26 -6.77
C GLU A 200 -7.34 -18.06 -5.52
N PHE A 201 -8.22 -19.03 -5.72
CA PHE A 201 -8.51 -20.02 -4.69
C PHE A 201 -7.29 -20.91 -4.38
N VAL A 202 -7.14 -21.26 -3.13
CA VAL A 202 -6.19 -22.27 -2.67
C VAL A 202 -6.99 -23.44 -2.10
N ASN A 203 -6.86 -24.59 -2.70
CA ASN A 203 -7.66 -25.78 -2.34
C ASN A 203 -9.19 -25.53 -2.34
N GLY A 204 -9.67 -24.68 -3.28
CA GLY A 204 -11.07 -24.32 -3.41
C GLY A 204 -11.58 -23.32 -2.37
N LYS A 205 -10.69 -22.69 -1.60
CA LYS A 205 -11.02 -21.68 -0.57
C LYS A 205 -10.39 -20.34 -0.88
N TYR A 206 -11.00 -19.26 -0.39
CA TYR A 206 -10.36 -17.93 -0.40
C TYR A 206 -9.14 -17.95 0.52
N ALA A 207 -8.03 -17.41 0.04
CA ALA A 207 -6.78 -17.38 0.76
C ALA A 207 -6.40 -15.95 1.14
N PHE A 208 -6.12 -15.72 2.40
CA PHE A 208 -5.74 -14.42 2.92
C PHE A 208 -4.34 -14.45 3.50
N TYR A 209 -3.56 -13.42 3.16
CA TYR A 209 -2.43 -13.04 3.97
C TYR A 209 -2.90 -12.09 5.06
N THR A 210 -2.53 -12.40 6.28
CA THR A 210 -2.99 -11.71 7.49
C THR A 210 -1.81 -11.07 8.22
N ARG A 211 -2.11 -10.21 9.16
CA ARG A 211 -1.12 -9.70 10.12
C ARG A 211 -1.72 -9.75 11.52
N PRO A 212 -1.56 -10.89 12.20
CA PRO A 212 -2.08 -11.07 13.55
C PRO A 212 -1.46 -10.07 14.52
N MET A 213 -2.31 -9.47 15.37
CA MET A 213 -1.92 -8.48 16.36
C MET A 213 -2.63 -8.77 17.68
N ASP A 214 -1.90 -8.62 18.79
CA ASP A 214 -2.46 -8.74 20.14
C ASP A 214 -3.14 -7.43 20.55
N ASP A 215 -2.66 -6.29 20.01
CA ASP A 215 -3.12 -4.94 20.32
C ASP A 215 -3.17 -4.08 19.04
N PHE A 216 -3.78 -2.89 19.13
CA PHE A 216 -3.90 -1.94 18.02
C PHE A 216 -2.55 -1.45 17.47
N ILE A 217 -1.55 -1.28 18.32
CA ILE A 217 -0.19 -0.81 17.93
C ILE A 217 0.81 -1.94 17.96
N ASP A 218 0.76 -2.80 18.98
CA ASP A 218 1.72 -3.87 19.17
C ASP A 218 1.28 -5.16 18.47
N THR A 219 2.20 -5.76 17.75
CA THR A 219 1.98 -7.08 17.14
C THR A 219 2.12 -8.21 18.16
N GLY A 220 2.55 -7.91 19.37
CA GLY A 220 2.71 -8.90 20.43
C GLY A 220 3.68 -10.03 20.09
N SER A 221 3.43 -11.21 20.60
CA SER A 221 4.24 -12.40 20.35
C SER A 221 3.96 -13.07 19.00
N GLY A 222 2.82 -12.77 18.38
CA GLY A 222 2.32 -13.43 17.17
C GLY A 222 2.59 -12.70 15.87
N GLY A 223 3.23 -11.53 15.90
CA GLY A 223 3.43 -10.70 14.72
C GLY A 223 4.25 -11.34 13.60
N GLY A 224 3.92 -10.97 12.38
CA GLY A 224 4.49 -11.50 11.16
C GLY A 224 3.47 -11.44 10.02
N VAL A 225 3.87 -11.81 8.81
CA VAL A 225 2.91 -12.11 7.75
C VAL A 225 2.31 -13.48 8.02
N GLY A 226 1.00 -13.51 8.27
CA GLY A 226 0.25 -14.75 8.45
C GLY A 226 -0.41 -15.19 7.13
N PHE A 227 -0.89 -16.42 7.11
CA PHE A 227 -1.66 -17.01 6.02
C PHE A 227 -2.83 -17.81 6.57
N GLY A 228 -4.00 -17.70 5.98
CA GLY A 228 -5.18 -18.45 6.40
C GLY A 228 -6.20 -18.63 5.27
N LEU A 229 -7.02 -19.64 5.39
CA LEU A 229 -8.04 -20.01 4.41
C LEU A 229 -9.44 -19.74 4.95
N CYS A 230 -10.33 -19.29 4.07
CA CYS A 230 -11.74 -19.02 4.35
C CYS A 230 -12.63 -19.70 3.30
N GLU A 231 -13.70 -20.35 3.71
CA GLU A 231 -14.61 -21.06 2.78
C GLU A 231 -15.61 -20.12 2.12
N ASP A 232 -16.11 -19.12 2.85
CA ASP A 232 -17.13 -18.18 2.39
C ASP A 232 -16.73 -16.76 2.70
N ILE A 233 -16.34 -16.00 1.67
CA ILE A 233 -15.92 -14.60 1.82
C ILE A 233 -17.09 -13.67 2.25
N THR A 234 -18.34 -14.09 2.05
CA THR A 234 -19.50 -13.30 2.48
C THR A 234 -19.71 -13.32 3.99
N HIS A 235 -19.07 -14.30 4.67
CA HIS A 235 -19.00 -14.44 6.13
C HIS A 235 -17.61 -14.95 6.49
N ALA A 236 -16.58 -14.16 6.17
CA ALA A 236 -15.20 -14.57 6.20
C ALA A 236 -14.71 -14.94 7.62
N VAL A 237 -14.37 -16.19 7.82
CA VAL A 237 -13.79 -16.73 9.06
C VAL A 237 -12.55 -17.54 8.74
N ILE A 238 -11.43 -17.21 9.37
CA ILE A 238 -10.19 -17.98 9.35
C ILE A 238 -10.05 -18.68 10.69
N ASP A 239 -10.09 -20.00 10.66
CA ASP A 239 -9.96 -20.84 11.86
C ASP A 239 -8.51 -21.00 12.30
N GLU A 240 -7.60 -21.14 11.35
CA GLU A 240 -6.17 -21.34 11.59
C GLU A 240 -5.33 -20.36 10.77
N GLU A 241 -4.39 -19.70 11.44
CA GLU A 241 -3.40 -18.82 10.84
C GLU A 241 -2.02 -19.42 11.00
N ILE A 242 -1.24 -19.44 9.93
CA ILE A 242 0.16 -19.87 9.90
C ILE A 242 1.03 -18.62 9.71
N ILE A 243 2.06 -18.43 10.50
CA ILE A 243 3.02 -17.35 10.27
C ILE A 243 3.97 -17.74 9.14
N THR A 244 3.79 -17.14 7.99
CA THR A 244 4.57 -17.37 6.76
C THR A 244 5.91 -16.65 6.78
N SER A 245 5.93 -15.35 7.12
CA SER A 245 7.15 -14.56 7.26
C SER A 245 7.20 -13.93 8.66
N PRO A 246 7.95 -14.54 9.60
CA PRO A 246 8.04 -14.06 10.97
C PRO A 246 8.90 -12.81 11.08
N ARG A 247 8.68 -12.03 12.15
CA ARG A 247 9.60 -10.97 12.55
C ARG A 247 10.96 -11.55 12.94
N ARG A 248 12.03 -10.82 12.65
CA ARG A 248 13.40 -11.25 12.97
C ARG A 248 14.18 -10.14 13.66
N TYR A 249 14.82 -10.49 14.75
CA TYR A 249 15.65 -9.56 15.52
C TYR A 249 16.74 -8.93 14.65
N HIS A 250 16.93 -7.63 14.83
CA HIS A 250 17.94 -6.80 14.17
C HIS A 250 17.92 -6.84 12.63
N THR A 251 16.72 -6.95 12.08
CA THR A 251 16.47 -6.86 10.64
C THR A 251 15.49 -5.72 10.33
N ILE A 252 15.14 -5.56 9.07
CA ILE A 252 14.11 -4.59 8.65
C ILE A 252 12.70 -4.93 9.16
N THR A 253 12.48 -6.14 9.66
CA THR A 253 11.18 -6.66 10.13
C THR A 253 11.12 -6.84 11.65
N GLU A 254 12.06 -6.29 12.41
CA GLU A 254 12.16 -6.56 13.86
C GLU A 254 10.94 -6.09 14.67
N ALA A 255 10.36 -4.94 14.31
CA ALA A 255 9.20 -4.41 15.02
C ALA A 255 7.88 -4.93 14.44
N LYS A 256 7.73 -4.86 13.12
CA LYS A 256 6.53 -5.27 12.39
C LYS A 256 6.90 -5.66 10.96
N ASN A 257 6.09 -6.49 10.35
CA ASN A 257 6.02 -6.68 8.91
C ASN A 257 4.58 -7.04 8.50
N GLY A 258 4.27 -6.95 7.23
CA GLY A 258 2.94 -7.25 6.72
C GLY A 258 2.89 -7.08 5.21
N GLU A 259 1.81 -7.56 4.62
CA GLU A 259 1.57 -7.36 3.20
C GLU A 259 1.47 -5.89 2.83
N GLY A 260 1.86 -5.61 1.62
CA GLY A 260 1.70 -4.32 0.98
C GLY A 260 0.69 -4.39 -0.14
N ALA A 261 1.14 -4.59 -1.36
CA ALA A 261 0.28 -4.79 -2.53
C ALA A 261 -0.12 -6.25 -2.68
N THR A 262 -1.30 -6.47 -3.28
CA THR A 262 -1.77 -7.82 -3.64
C THR A 262 -0.69 -8.61 -4.39
N PRO A 263 -0.42 -9.87 -3.97
CA PRO A 263 0.64 -10.68 -4.54
C PRO A 263 0.48 -10.88 -6.05
N ILE A 264 1.59 -10.79 -6.78
CA ILE A 264 1.63 -10.96 -8.23
C ILE A 264 1.99 -12.42 -8.55
N LYS A 265 1.13 -13.11 -9.30
CA LYS A 265 1.43 -14.45 -9.80
C LYS A 265 2.53 -14.40 -10.84
N THR A 266 3.55 -15.23 -10.67
CA THR A 266 4.67 -15.38 -11.61
C THR A 266 4.94 -16.84 -11.91
N GLU A 267 5.78 -17.14 -12.89
CA GLU A 267 6.19 -18.53 -13.19
C GLU A 267 6.96 -19.19 -12.04
N LYS A 268 7.60 -18.39 -11.16
CA LYS A 268 8.45 -18.88 -10.08
C LYS A 268 7.77 -18.90 -8.70
N GLY A 269 6.59 -18.33 -8.58
CA GLY A 269 5.88 -18.21 -7.31
C GLY A 269 5.00 -16.97 -7.23
N TRP A 270 4.39 -16.77 -6.09
CA TRP A 270 3.70 -15.54 -5.75
C TRP A 270 4.71 -14.50 -5.27
N LEU A 271 4.84 -13.41 -6.01
CA LEU A 271 5.74 -12.30 -5.67
C LEU A 271 5.01 -11.32 -4.76
N HIS A 272 5.53 -11.12 -3.56
CA HIS A 272 5.01 -10.21 -2.54
C HIS A 272 5.80 -8.91 -2.53
N ILE A 273 5.09 -7.79 -2.42
CA ILE A 273 5.65 -6.46 -2.22
C ILE A 273 5.14 -5.98 -0.86
N ALA A 274 5.92 -6.27 0.18
CA ALA A 274 5.55 -6.16 1.58
C ALA A 274 6.25 -4.98 2.27
N HIS A 275 5.84 -4.66 3.51
CA HIS A 275 6.51 -3.66 4.32
C HIS A 275 7.18 -4.26 5.54
N GLY A 276 8.35 -3.73 5.87
CA GLY A 276 9.09 -4.04 7.08
C GLY A 276 9.27 -2.79 7.94
N VAL A 277 9.28 -2.98 9.25
CA VAL A 277 9.35 -1.90 10.22
C VAL A 277 10.39 -2.22 11.29
N ARG A 278 11.23 -1.25 11.57
CA ARG A 278 12.17 -1.31 12.69
C ARG A 278 12.11 -0.08 13.57
N ASN A 279 12.54 -0.24 14.82
CA ASN A 279 12.70 0.87 15.73
C ASN A 279 13.94 1.72 15.39
N THR A 280 13.84 3.01 15.61
CA THR A 280 14.96 3.95 15.57
C THR A 280 14.87 4.92 16.76
N ALA A 281 15.93 5.65 17.06
CA ALA A 281 15.90 6.69 18.10
C ALA A 281 14.86 7.81 17.83
N ALA A 282 14.46 7.98 16.58
CA ALA A 282 13.48 9.00 16.15
C ALA A 282 12.09 8.41 15.84
N GLY A 283 11.78 7.21 16.33
CA GLY A 283 10.53 6.51 16.08
C GLY A 283 10.67 5.33 15.12
N LEU A 284 9.60 4.96 14.46
CA LEU A 284 9.57 3.83 13.54
C LEU A 284 10.11 4.21 12.15
N ARG A 285 10.82 3.29 11.52
CA ARG A 285 11.19 3.40 10.10
C ARG A 285 10.51 2.29 9.32
N TYR A 286 9.75 2.67 8.30
CA TYR A 286 9.10 1.76 7.37
C TYR A 286 9.84 1.70 6.04
N VAL A 287 9.97 0.49 5.50
CA VAL A 287 10.57 0.21 4.20
C VAL A 287 9.72 -0.82 3.45
N ILE A 288 9.87 -0.87 2.14
CA ILE A 288 9.23 -1.90 1.30
C ILE A 288 10.27 -2.94 0.95
N TYR A 289 9.92 -4.21 1.08
CA TYR A 289 10.74 -5.35 0.70
C TYR A 289 9.94 -6.35 -0.15
N VAL A 290 10.60 -7.34 -0.69
CA VAL A 290 9.96 -8.40 -1.48
C VAL A 290 10.31 -9.78 -0.90
N PHE A 291 9.41 -10.72 -1.09
CA PHE A 291 9.65 -12.14 -0.91
C PHE A 291 8.79 -12.92 -1.90
N VAL A 292 9.04 -14.21 -2.06
CA VAL A 292 8.29 -15.07 -2.97
C VAL A 292 7.81 -16.31 -2.21
N THR A 293 6.53 -16.67 -2.39
CA THR A 293 5.97 -17.93 -1.88
C THR A 293 5.72 -18.92 -3.02
N ALA A 294 5.65 -20.19 -2.68
CA ALA A 294 5.43 -21.26 -3.66
C ALA A 294 4.01 -21.17 -4.28
N LEU A 295 3.87 -21.56 -5.54
CA LEU A 295 2.57 -21.58 -6.22
C LEU A 295 1.64 -22.67 -5.68
N ASP A 296 2.20 -23.84 -5.35
CA ASP A 296 1.46 -24.99 -4.82
C ASP A 296 1.19 -24.92 -3.33
N ASP A 297 1.96 -24.09 -2.61
CA ASP A 297 1.79 -23.82 -1.18
C ASP A 297 2.09 -22.35 -0.88
N PRO A 298 1.11 -21.44 -1.03
CA PRO A 298 1.32 -20.02 -0.79
C PRO A 298 1.69 -19.65 0.65
N SER A 299 1.59 -20.57 1.60
CA SER A 299 2.07 -20.35 2.97
C SER A 299 3.60 -20.52 3.11
N LYS A 300 4.28 -21.04 2.07
CA LYS A 300 5.70 -21.37 2.11
C LYS A 300 6.55 -20.35 1.37
N VAL A 301 7.40 -19.62 2.09
CA VAL A 301 8.41 -18.72 1.49
C VAL A 301 9.51 -19.55 0.81
N ILE A 302 9.82 -19.21 -0.44
CA ILE A 302 10.86 -19.86 -1.25
C ILE A 302 12.01 -18.92 -1.61
N ALA A 303 11.81 -17.61 -1.51
CA ALA A 303 12.87 -16.60 -1.65
C ALA A 303 12.57 -15.38 -0.78
N GLU A 304 13.57 -14.91 -0.04
CA GLU A 304 13.50 -13.73 0.82
C GLU A 304 14.88 -13.05 0.84
N PRO A 305 15.11 -12.04 -0.03
CA PRO A 305 16.39 -11.35 -0.10
C PRO A 305 16.62 -10.48 1.14
N SER A 306 17.88 -10.27 1.47
CA SER A 306 18.27 -9.38 2.56
C SER A 306 17.91 -7.92 2.29
N GLY A 307 17.47 -7.22 3.33
CA GLY A 307 17.28 -5.78 3.30
C GLY A 307 15.97 -5.33 2.64
N PHE A 308 15.96 -4.10 2.15
CA PHE A 308 14.78 -3.47 1.57
C PHE A 308 14.93 -3.25 0.05
N LEU A 309 13.81 -3.26 -0.64
CA LEU A 309 13.71 -2.81 -2.03
C LEU A 309 13.64 -1.27 -2.09
N ILE A 310 12.67 -0.68 -1.38
CA ILE A 310 12.41 0.76 -1.38
C ILE A 310 12.48 1.30 0.05
N ALA A 311 13.25 2.37 0.23
CA ALA A 311 13.32 3.11 1.49
C ALA A 311 13.10 4.61 1.22
N PRO A 312 12.61 5.39 2.21
CA PRO A 312 12.39 6.80 2.03
C PRO A 312 13.71 7.55 1.78
N ARG A 313 13.72 8.46 0.82
CA ARG A 313 14.87 9.27 0.43
C ARG A 313 14.51 10.75 0.48
N ASP A 314 15.54 11.57 0.74
CA ASP A 314 15.46 13.02 0.66
C ASP A 314 14.16 13.57 1.33
N TRP A 315 13.38 14.32 0.59
CA TRP A 315 12.11 14.89 1.07
C TRP A 315 10.99 13.86 1.34
N GLU A 316 11.11 12.61 0.85
CA GLU A 316 10.20 11.51 1.22
C GLU A 316 10.27 11.16 2.71
N ARG A 317 11.33 11.60 3.41
CA ARG A 317 11.51 11.34 4.85
C ARG A 317 10.70 12.26 5.75
N VAL A 318 10.07 13.30 5.19
CA VAL A 318 9.39 14.36 5.94
C VAL A 318 7.92 14.39 5.57
N GLY A 319 7.06 14.37 6.57
CA GLY A 319 5.60 14.44 6.47
C GLY A 319 4.97 14.15 7.82
N ASP A 320 3.70 13.75 7.82
CA ASP A 320 2.92 13.51 9.05
C ASP A 320 3.50 12.34 9.87
N VAL A 321 3.97 11.30 9.19
CA VAL A 321 4.74 10.21 9.80
C VAL A 321 6.08 10.09 9.12
N SER A 322 7.09 10.72 9.69
CA SER A 322 8.42 10.82 9.10
C SER A 322 9.10 9.46 8.91
N ASN A 323 9.96 9.37 7.88
CA ASN A 323 10.82 8.22 7.59
C ASN A 323 10.04 6.92 7.23
N VAL A 324 8.91 7.09 6.53
CA VAL A 324 8.00 6.00 6.12
C VAL A 324 7.88 5.97 4.60
N VAL A 325 8.00 4.78 4.01
CA VAL A 325 7.40 4.42 2.72
C VAL A 325 6.54 3.19 2.92
N PHE A 326 5.34 3.22 2.33
CA PHE A 326 4.34 2.17 2.50
C PHE A 326 3.55 1.96 1.20
N THR A 327 3.17 0.72 0.90
CA THR A 327 2.41 0.40 -0.32
C THR A 327 1.18 -0.43 0.01
N ASN A 328 0.10 -0.20 -0.74
CA ASN A 328 -1.12 -1.02 -0.76
C ASN A 328 -1.47 -1.45 -2.19
N GLY A 329 -0.69 -1.02 -3.19
CA GLY A 329 -1.03 -1.33 -4.56
C GLY A 329 0.18 -1.38 -5.48
N ALA A 330 0.18 -2.40 -6.32
CA ALA A 330 1.06 -2.53 -7.46
C ALA A 330 0.26 -3.07 -8.65
N ILE A 331 0.67 -2.71 -9.84
CA ILE A 331 0.08 -3.20 -11.09
C ILE A 331 1.19 -3.87 -11.89
N ALA A 332 0.98 -5.13 -12.23
CA ALA A 332 1.78 -5.84 -13.23
C ALA A 332 1.05 -5.79 -14.57
N ASP A 333 1.68 -5.22 -15.58
CA ASP A 333 1.16 -5.15 -16.93
C ASP A 333 1.50 -6.39 -17.77
N ASP A 334 0.76 -6.60 -18.86
CA ASP A 334 0.91 -7.75 -19.76
C ASP A 334 2.31 -7.83 -20.40
N ASP A 335 3.04 -6.71 -20.49
CA ASP A 335 4.41 -6.64 -21.00
C ASP A 335 5.48 -6.96 -19.93
N GLY A 336 5.05 -7.34 -18.72
CA GLY A 336 5.92 -7.63 -17.60
C GLY A 336 6.39 -6.40 -16.81
N SER A 337 5.96 -5.21 -17.19
CA SER A 337 6.21 -3.99 -16.40
C SER A 337 5.46 -4.03 -15.08
N VAL A 338 6.07 -3.53 -14.00
CA VAL A 338 5.46 -3.45 -12.67
C VAL A 338 5.54 -2.01 -12.17
N TYR A 339 4.41 -1.47 -11.77
CA TYR A 339 4.27 -0.15 -11.16
C TYR A 339 3.88 -0.30 -9.69
N ILE A 340 4.76 0.13 -8.79
CA ILE A 340 4.54 0.05 -7.34
C ILE A 340 4.17 1.45 -6.86
N TYR A 341 2.93 1.60 -6.39
CA TYR A 341 2.44 2.86 -5.80
C TYR A 341 2.74 2.86 -4.31
N TYR A 342 3.48 3.84 -3.84
CA TYR A 342 3.87 3.91 -2.44
C TYR A 342 3.66 5.31 -1.86
N ALA A 343 3.17 5.33 -0.64
CA ALA A 343 3.09 6.56 0.13
C ALA A 343 4.45 6.93 0.72
N ALA A 344 4.72 8.22 0.80
CA ALA A 344 5.88 8.77 1.50
C ALA A 344 5.42 9.63 2.67
N SER A 345 5.86 9.26 3.89
CA SER A 345 5.61 9.96 5.15
C SER A 345 4.14 10.29 5.40
N ASP A 346 3.22 9.40 4.98
CA ASP A 346 1.76 9.49 5.09
C ASP A 346 1.17 10.81 4.56
N THR A 347 1.78 11.36 3.52
CA THR A 347 1.41 12.69 3.01
C THR A 347 1.09 12.69 1.51
N ARG A 348 1.71 11.81 0.72
CA ARG A 348 1.65 11.81 -0.74
C ARG A 348 1.93 10.43 -1.31
N LEU A 349 1.39 10.16 -2.49
CA LEU A 349 1.54 8.89 -3.20
C LEU A 349 2.52 9.04 -4.37
N HIS A 350 3.58 8.26 -4.35
CA HIS A 350 4.56 8.13 -5.42
C HIS A 350 4.37 6.85 -6.23
N VAL A 351 5.15 6.70 -7.28
CA VAL A 351 5.25 5.48 -8.07
C VAL A 351 6.72 5.15 -8.37
N THR A 352 7.05 3.87 -8.38
CA THR A 352 8.25 3.33 -9.03
C THR A 352 7.87 2.40 -10.16
N SER A 353 8.74 2.25 -11.15
CA SER A 353 8.56 1.27 -12.23
C SER A 353 9.72 0.29 -12.28
N THR A 354 9.40 -0.97 -12.54
CA THR A 354 10.35 -2.08 -12.66
C THR A 354 9.78 -3.16 -13.59
N THR A 355 10.31 -4.37 -13.58
CA THR A 355 9.74 -5.53 -14.28
C THR A 355 9.67 -6.74 -13.36
N ILE A 356 8.80 -7.69 -13.69
CA ILE A 356 8.70 -8.98 -12.99
C ILE A 356 10.07 -9.67 -12.96
N ASP A 357 10.77 -9.71 -14.09
CA ASP A 357 12.10 -10.36 -14.20
C ASP A 357 13.12 -9.75 -13.23
N LYS A 358 13.17 -8.42 -13.13
CA LYS A 358 14.09 -7.74 -12.19
C LYS A 358 13.74 -8.01 -10.74
N LEU A 359 12.46 -8.03 -10.40
CA LEU A 359 12.01 -8.34 -9.04
C LEU A 359 12.30 -9.81 -8.67
N LEU A 360 12.07 -10.74 -9.59
CA LEU A 360 12.41 -12.16 -9.39
C LEU A 360 13.93 -12.38 -9.33
N ASP A 361 14.71 -11.72 -10.20
CA ASP A 361 16.18 -11.77 -10.12
C ASP A 361 16.67 -11.26 -8.76
N PHE A 362 16.16 -10.11 -8.32
CA PHE A 362 16.48 -9.57 -7.00
C PHE A 362 16.08 -10.53 -5.87
N ALA A 363 14.88 -11.13 -5.93
CA ALA A 363 14.37 -12.01 -4.88
C ALA A 363 15.18 -13.30 -4.76
N PHE A 364 15.53 -13.94 -5.88
CA PHE A 364 16.18 -15.25 -5.90
C PHE A 364 17.71 -15.18 -5.86
N ASN A 365 18.32 -14.12 -6.37
CA ASN A 365 19.78 -14.02 -6.51
C ASN A 365 20.44 -13.08 -5.50
N THR A 366 19.66 -12.32 -4.71
CA THR A 366 20.19 -11.56 -3.58
C THR A 366 20.29 -12.47 -2.35
N PRO A 367 21.43 -12.50 -1.65
CA PRO A 367 21.58 -13.32 -0.45
C PRO A 367 20.52 -12.98 0.61
N ALA A 368 20.06 -13.99 1.33
CA ALA A 368 19.22 -13.82 2.51
C ALA A 368 19.94 -13.05 3.63
N ASP A 369 19.18 -12.49 4.57
CA ASP A 369 19.77 -11.79 5.72
C ASP A 369 20.62 -12.77 6.53
N PRO A 370 21.92 -12.48 6.75
CA PRO A 370 22.82 -13.39 7.43
C PRO A 370 22.63 -13.44 8.96
N LEU A 371 21.81 -12.55 9.50
CA LEU A 371 21.46 -12.40 10.93
C LEU A 371 22.65 -12.08 11.86
N ARG A 372 23.88 -12.14 11.37
CA ARG A 372 25.11 -11.88 12.13
C ARG A 372 26.04 -10.95 11.37
N SER A 373 26.64 -10.01 12.10
CA SER A 373 27.55 -9.02 11.51
C SER A 373 28.73 -9.66 10.78
N VAL A 374 29.33 -10.70 11.36
CA VAL A 374 30.47 -11.41 10.75
C VAL A 374 30.08 -12.05 9.41
N ASP A 375 28.91 -12.65 9.33
CA ASP A 375 28.43 -13.30 8.10
C ASP A 375 28.02 -12.25 7.05
N CYS A 376 27.52 -11.08 7.48
CA CYS A 376 27.28 -9.93 6.60
C CYS A 376 28.58 -9.41 5.94
N VAL A 377 29.66 -9.32 6.73
CA VAL A 377 30.97 -8.93 6.18
C VAL A 377 31.51 -10.00 5.24
N LYS A 378 31.36 -11.29 5.61
CA LYS A 378 31.80 -12.39 4.76
C LYS A 378 31.10 -12.37 3.38
N GLN A 379 29.76 -12.21 3.32
CA GLN A 379 29.07 -12.07 2.05
C GLN A 379 29.64 -10.95 1.18
N ARG A 380 30.09 -9.84 1.76
CA ARG A 380 30.73 -8.74 1.01
C ARG A 380 32.12 -9.08 0.53
N CYS A 381 32.92 -9.79 1.36
CA CYS A 381 34.23 -10.27 0.95
C CYS A 381 34.11 -11.25 -0.22
N ASP A 382 33.17 -12.21 -0.14
CA ASP A 382 32.91 -13.19 -1.21
C ASP A 382 32.53 -12.48 -2.54
N LEU A 383 31.71 -11.43 -2.47
CA LEU A 383 31.38 -10.60 -3.65
C LEU A 383 32.60 -9.85 -4.20
N ILE A 384 33.43 -9.27 -3.33
CA ILE A 384 34.65 -8.55 -3.73
C ILE A 384 35.62 -9.50 -4.42
N ASP A 385 35.86 -10.68 -3.85
CA ASP A 385 36.76 -11.69 -4.39
C ASP A 385 36.28 -12.15 -5.78
N LYS A 386 34.98 -12.45 -5.90
CA LYS A 386 34.33 -12.76 -7.20
C LYS A 386 34.56 -11.64 -8.24
N ASN A 387 34.40 -10.39 -7.84
CA ASN A 387 34.62 -9.24 -8.74
C ASN A 387 36.10 -9.10 -9.15
N LEU A 388 37.03 -9.27 -8.21
CA LEU A 388 38.47 -9.23 -8.51
C LEU A 388 38.90 -10.37 -9.44
N GLU A 389 38.37 -11.57 -9.29
CA GLU A 389 38.59 -12.69 -10.22
C GLU A 389 38.07 -12.36 -11.62
N TYR A 390 36.85 -11.82 -11.72
CA TYR A 390 36.27 -11.41 -12.99
C TYR A 390 37.11 -10.31 -13.70
N LEU A 391 37.47 -9.25 -12.97
CA LEU A 391 38.31 -8.16 -13.51
C LEU A 391 39.64 -8.70 -14.02
N ARG A 392 40.34 -9.55 -13.29
CA ARG A 392 41.57 -10.20 -13.75
C ARG A 392 41.37 -11.03 -15.02
N SER A 393 40.19 -11.72 -15.13
CA SER A 393 39.88 -12.55 -16.30
C SER A 393 39.70 -11.76 -17.59
N ILE A 394 39.28 -10.50 -17.49
CA ILE A 394 39.12 -9.58 -18.64
C ILE A 394 40.28 -8.63 -18.86
N GLY A 395 41.32 -8.71 -18.01
CA GLY A 395 42.57 -7.92 -18.16
C GLY A 395 42.51 -6.51 -17.57
N GLU A 396 41.62 -6.27 -16.60
CA GLU A 396 41.51 -5.04 -15.81
C GLU A 396 42.02 -5.18 -14.37
#